data_304c1a49201665ef7e004c150b6b3e97
#
_entry.id   304c1a49201665ef7e004c150b6b3e97
#
_cell.length_a   1.000
_cell.length_b   1.000
_cell.length_c   1.000
_cell.angle_alpha   90.00
_cell.angle_beta   90.00
_cell.angle_gamma   90.00
#
_symmetry.space_group_name_H-M   'P 1'
#
loop_
_entity.id
_entity.type
_entity.pdbx_description
1 polymer ?
#
loop_
_entity_poly.entity_id
_entity_poly.type
_entity_poly.pdbx_seq_one_letter_code
_entity_poly.pdbx_strand_id
1 'polypeptide(L)'
;PPAQFLSNTLLCSLVVLVPTLVLYIALPPGFGTMLLQGGPPLGRLFRQVLTNGLPVVFAVNYVGFFLYAWATDRAPSELALTIVLVLDIPARLAVFVLLHVLIYVLSADWFGSFGGSRATALKVVAPTLARSAVFENLSGVYLYATLVSALPLYAALFVRSGWIGGSVAGSRRRVLALVFALAWFALSALVLSGLGVAVSRLQGT
;
A
#
# COMPACT_ATOMS: atom_id res chain seq x y z
N PRO A 1 -23.19 2.06 7.95
CA PRO A 1 -22.83 2.51 9.31
C PRO A 1 -21.31 2.63 9.42
N PRO A 2 -20.77 3.62 10.14
CA PRO A 2 -19.33 3.84 10.24
C PRO A 2 -18.57 2.63 10.80
N ALA A 3 -19.16 1.90 11.72
CA ALA A 3 -18.58 0.68 12.29
C ALA A 3 -18.34 -0.41 11.24
N GLN A 4 -19.25 -0.59 10.30
CA GLN A 4 -19.11 -1.56 9.22
C GLN A 4 -17.98 -1.14 8.25
N PHE A 5 -17.87 0.15 7.96
CA PHE A 5 -16.79 0.69 7.13
C PHE A 5 -15.42 0.43 7.77
N LEU A 6 -15.29 0.72 9.07
CA LEU A 6 -14.04 0.46 9.83
C LEU A 6 -13.72 -1.03 9.88
N SER A 7 -14.71 -1.88 10.16
CA SER A 7 -14.54 -3.34 10.19
C SER A 7 -14.10 -3.89 8.83
N ASN A 8 -14.73 -3.45 7.74
CA ASN A 8 -14.34 -3.87 6.39
C ASN A 8 -12.93 -3.41 6.02
N THR A 9 -12.56 -2.18 6.41
CA THR A 9 -11.20 -1.66 6.19
C THR A 9 -10.17 -2.47 6.96
N LEU A 10 -10.43 -2.81 8.22
CA LEU A 10 -9.55 -3.64 9.04
C LEU A 10 -9.41 -5.04 8.45
N LEU A 11 -10.53 -5.67 8.10
CA LEU A 11 -10.54 -7.01 7.50
C LEU A 11 -9.75 -7.03 6.19
N CYS A 12 -9.98 -6.07 5.30
CA CYS A 12 -9.22 -5.95 4.05
C CYS A 12 -7.72 -5.78 4.32
N SER A 13 -7.34 -4.97 5.30
CA SER A 13 -5.94 -4.75 5.67
C SER A 13 -5.28 -6.04 6.16
N LEU A 14 -5.96 -6.84 6.98
CA LEU A 14 -5.45 -8.13 7.46
C LEU A 14 -5.34 -9.16 6.33
N VAL A 15 -6.39 -9.28 5.52
CA VAL A 15 -6.45 -10.26 4.42
C VAL A 15 -5.37 -9.99 3.37
N VAL A 16 -4.99 -8.75 3.15
CA VAL A 16 -3.95 -8.39 2.17
C VAL A 16 -2.55 -8.41 2.79
N LEU A 17 -2.40 -7.95 4.03
CA LEU A 17 -1.11 -7.90 4.72
C LEU A 17 -0.52 -9.29 4.93
N VAL A 18 -1.32 -10.26 5.40
CA VAL A 18 -0.83 -11.60 5.76
C VAL A 18 -0.24 -12.35 4.54
N PRO A 19 -0.94 -12.50 3.39
CA PRO A 19 -0.36 -13.16 2.22
C PRO A 19 0.88 -12.43 1.68
N THR A 20 0.88 -11.11 1.68
CA THR A 20 2.03 -10.32 1.21
C THR A 20 3.23 -10.52 2.12
N LEU A 21 3.04 -10.58 3.43
CA LEU A 21 4.09 -10.87 4.40
C LEU A 21 4.66 -12.28 4.21
N VAL A 22 3.80 -13.29 4.00
CA VAL A 22 4.22 -14.67 3.72
C VAL A 22 5.08 -14.74 2.45
N LEU A 23 4.68 -14.07 1.39
CA LEU A 23 5.47 -14.01 0.14
C LEU A 23 6.82 -13.31 0.38
N TYR A 24 6.84 -12.24 1.13
CA TYR A 24 8.08 -11.53 1.47
C TYR A 24 9.03 -12.40 2.31
N ILE A 25 8.51 -13.21 3.22
CA ILE A 25 9.31 -14.16 4.01
C ILE A 25 9.87 -15.29 3.13
N ALA A 26 9.10 -15.74 2.14
CA ALA A 26 9.47 -16.87 1.29
C ALA A 26 10.44 -16.51 0.16
N LEU A 27 10.36 -15.28 -0.37
CA LEU A 27 11.11 -14.87 -1.55
C LEU A 27 12.56 -14.44 -1.28
N PRO A 28 12.90 -13.62 -0.25
CA PRO A 28 14.27 -13.19 -0.02
C PRO A 28 15.14 -14.31 0.56
N PRO A 29 16.32 -14.59 -0.04
CA PRO A 29 17.24 -15.57 0.49
C PRO A 29 17.70 -15.22 1.93
N GLY A 30 17.62 -16.17 2.84
CA GLY A 30 18.08 -16.01 4.23
C GLY A 30 17.08 -15.37 5.20
N PHE A 31 16.05 -14.69 4.74
CA PHE A 31 15.05 -14.11 5.64
C PHE A 31 14.15 -15.20 6.25
N GLY A 32 13.76 -16.18 5.47
CA GLY A 32 12.99 -17.34 5.94
C GLY A 32 13.74 -18.18 6.97
N THR A 33 15.03 -18.42 6.78
CA THR A 33 15.86 -19.15 7.74
C THR A 33 16.00 -18.39 9.06
N MET A 34 16.17 -17.09 9.02
CA MET A 34 16.26 -16.24 10.21
C MET A 34 14.95 -16.24 11.03
N LEU A 35 13.80 -16.32 10.35
CA LEU A 35 12.49 -16.42 11.00
C LEU A 35 12.22 -17.82 11.55
N LEU A 36 12.64 -18.88 10.83
CA LEU A 36 12.47 -20.27 11.27
C LEU A 36 13.34 -20.61 12.49
N GLN A 37 14.46 -19.92 12.69
CA GLN A 37 15.28 -20.06 13.88
C GLN A 37 14.58 -19.58 15.16
N GLY A 38 13.48 -18.81 15.01
CA GLY A 38 12.68 -18.32 16.12
C GLY A 38 13.41 -17.29 17.01
N GLY A 39 12.92 -17.13 18.24
CA GLY A 39 13.55 -16.27 19.24
C GLY A 39 13.34 -14.76 19.04
N PRO A 40 14.29 -13.92 19.52
CA PRO A 40 14.13 -12.46 19.51
C PRO A 40 13.85 -11.80 18.14
N PRO A 41 14.38 -12.29 17.00
CA PRO A 41 14.04 -11.75 15.68
C PRO A 41 12.57 -11.89 15.32
N LEU A 42 11.95 -13.05 15.62
CA LEU A 42 10.53 -13.29 15.38
C LEU A 42 9.65 -12.38 16.24
N GLY A 43 9.97 -12.23 17.51
CA GLY A 43 9.25 -11.33 18.41
C GLY A 43 9.31 -9.86 17.96
N ARG A 44 10.47 -9.40 17.46
CA ARG A 44 10.61 -8.05 16.88
C ARG A 44 9.77 -7.86 15.62
N LEU A 45 9.76 -8.86 14.73
CA LEU A 45 8.93 -8.82 13.52
C LEU A 45 7.44 -8.69 13.87
N PHE A 46 6.94 -9.56 14.76
CA PHE A 46 5.53 -9.48 15.20
C PHE A 46 5.20 -8.13 15.82
N ARG A 47 6.07 -7.63 16.67
CA ARG A 47 5.90 -6.31 17.28
C ARG A 47 5.81 -5.21 16.21
N GLN A 48 6.72 -5.20 15.23
CA GLN A 48 6.71 -4.23 14.13
C GLN A 48 5.45 -4.33 13.28
N VAL A 49 5.01 -5.55 12.94
CA VAL A 49 3.79 -5.76 12.17
C VAL A 49 2.57 -5.20 12.90
N LEU A 50 2.46 -5.43 14.20
CA LEU A 50 1.32 -4.97 14.99
C LEU A 50 1.36 -3.47 15.28
N THR A 51 2.55 -2.91 15.59
CA THR A 51 2.65 -1.50 16.01
C THR A 51 2.78 -0.52 14.87
N ASN A 52 3.41 -0.91 13.78
CA ASN A 52 3.66 -0.02 12.64
C ASN A 52 2.96 -0.49 11.38
N GLY A 53 3.06 -1.79 11.04
CA GLY A 53 2.56 -2.31 9.79
C GLY A 53 1.06 -2.26 9.65
N LEU A 54 0.35 -2.88 10.60
CA LEU A 54 -1.11 -2.92 10.57
C LEU A 54 -1.75 -1.52 10.62
N PRO A 55 -1.33 -0.59 11.49
CA PRO A 55 -1.83 0.77 11.48
C PRO A 55 -1.59 1.52 10.16
N VAL A 56 -0.42 1.35 9.54
CA VAL A 56 -0.11 1.98 8.24
C VAL A 56 -1.00 1.40 7.15
N VAL A 57 -1.09 0.08 7.02
CA VAL A 57 -1.93 -0.57 6.01
C VAL A 57 -3.40 -0.21 6.23
N PHE A 58 -3.87 -0.15 7.47
CA PHE A 58 -5.23 0.28 7.80
C PHE A 58 -5.50 1.73 7.37
N ALA A 59 -4.62 2.67 7.74
CA ALA A 59 -4.83 4.08 7.42
C ALA A 59 -4.81 4.35 5.91
N VAL A 60 -3.92 3.70 5.18
CA VAL A 60 -3.86 3.84 3.72
C VAL A 60 -5.08 3.20 3.05
N ASN A 61 -5.54 2.05 3.52
CA ASN A 61 -6.78 1.44 3.04
C ASN A 61 -8.01 2.28 3.37
N TYR A 62 -8.03 2.89 4.56
CA TYR A 62 -9.10 3.80 4.95
C TYR A 62 -9.26 4.94 3.94
N VAL A 63 -8.15 5.56 3.54
CA VAL A 63 -8.17 6.64 2.54
C VAL A 63 -8.66 6.15 1.18
N GLY A 64 -8.20 4.99 0.72
CA GLY A 64 -8.68 4.40 -0.53
C GLY A 64 -10.17 4.07 -0.51
N PHE A 65 -10.66 3.42 0.55
CA PHE A 65 -12.09 3.13 0.72
C PHE A 65 -12.93 4.41 0.85
N PHE A 66 -12.41 5.41 1.55
CA PHE A 66 -13.07 6.71 1.67
C PHE A 66 -13.21 7.40 0.31
N LEU A 67 -12.12 7.45 -0.47
CA LEU A 67 -12.14 8.01 -1.82
C LEU A 67 -13.13 7.27 -2.72
N TYR A 68 -13.15 5.95 -2.65
CA TYR A 68 -14.11 5.13 -3.38
C TYR A 68 -15.55 5.47 -2.98
N ALA A 69 -15.86 5.50 -1.69
CA ALA A 69 -17.20 5.80 -1.19
C ALA A 69 -17.62 7.22 -1.58
N TRP A 70 -16.72 8.19 -1.41
CA TRP A 70 -16.97 9.59 -1.76
C TRP A 70 -17.23 9.77 -3.26
N ALA A 71 -16.43 9.17 -4.13
CA ALA A 71 -16.58 9.27 -5.57
C ALA A 71 -17.87 8.58 -6.06
N THR A 72 -18.18 7.41 -5.52
CA THR A 72 -19.36 6.65 -5.94
C THR A 72 -20.69 7.24 -5.42
N ASP A 73 -20.63 8.04 -4.37
CA ASP A 73 -21.81 8.75 -3.82
C ASP A 73 -22.13 10.03 -4.60
N ARG A 74 -21.12 10.71 -5.15
CA ARG A 74 -21.24 12.05 -5.72
C ARG A 74 -21.10 12.15 -7.23
N ALA A 75 -20.62 11.12 -7.87
CA ALA A 75 -20.34 11.15 -9.31
C ALA A 75 -21.04 10.02 -10.06
N PRO A 76 -21.41 10.24 -11.34
CA PRO A 76 -21.80 9.17 -12.25
C PRO A 76 -20.74 8.06 -12.27
N SER A 77 -21.15 6.83 -12.51
CA SER A 77 -20.27 5.65 -12.39
C SER A 77 -18.98 5.71 -13.22
N GLU A 78 -19.04 6.32 -14.40
CA GLU A 78 -17.86 6.50 -15.27
C GLU A 78 -16.88 7.54 -14.71
N LEU A 79 -17.39 8.66 -14.21
CA LEU A 79 -16.58 9.70 -13.59
C LEU A 79 -15.99 9.22 -12.26
N ALA A 80 -16.78 8.49 -11.45
CA ALA A 80 -16.30 7.88 -10.22
C ALA A 80 -15.15 6.89 -10.48
N LEU A 81 -15.26 6.08 -11.53
CA LEU A 81 -14.18 5.20 -11.98
C LEU A 81 -12.91 5.99 -12.27
N THR A 82 -13.01 7.03 -13.09
CA THR A 82 -11.85 7.86 -13.48
C THR A 82 -11.20 8.52 -12.26
N ILE A 83 -12.00 9.13 -11.38
CA ILE A 83 -11.50 9.78 -10.16
C ILE A 83 -10.73 8.79 -9.30
N VAL A 84 -11.30 7.61 -9.04
CA VAL A 84 -10.64 6.62 -8.17
C VAL A 84 -9.40 6.03 -8.86
N LEU A 85 -9.45 5.68 -10.14
CA LEU A 85 -8.28 5.13 -10.83
C LEU A 85 -7.10 6.12 -10.86
N VAL A 86 -7.36 7.41 -10.99
CA VAL A 86 -6.30 8.43 -11.06
C VAL A 86 -5.79 8.82 -9.68
N LEU A 87 -6.67 8.98 -8.68
CA LEU A 87 -6.32 9.56 -7.38
C LEU A 87 -5.99 8.53 -6.31
N ASP A 88 -6.46 7.27 -6.40
CA ASP A 88 -6.30 6.29 -5.33
C ASP A 88 -4.82 5.99 -5.03
N ILE A 89 -4.02 5.65 -6.05
CA ILE A 89 -2.60 5.34 -5.85
C ILE A 89 -1.82 6.55 -5.31
N PRO A 90 -1.91 7.75 -5.89
CA PRO A 90 -1.27 8.94 -5.32
C PRO A 90 -1.69 9.23 -3.88
N ALA A 91 -2.97 9.12 -3.55
CA ALA A 91 -3.47 9.35 -2.20
C ALA A 91 -2.93 8.31 -1.20
N ARG A 92 -2.96 7.03 -1.56
CA ARG A 92 -2.39 5.95 -0.74
C ARG A 92 -0.90 6.14 -0.50
N LEU A 93 -0.14 6.48 -1.55
CA LEU A 93 1.30 6.74 -1.42
C LEU A 93 1.59 7.96 -0.55
N ALA A 94 0.84 9.05 -0.71
CA ALA A 94 1.01 10.24 0.11
C ALA A 94 0.81 9.92 1.59
N VAL A 95 -0.26 9.20 1.94
CA VAL A 95 -0.53 8.78 3.32
C VAL A 95 0.51 7.79 3.82
N PHE A 96 0.94 6.82 2.99
CA PHE A 96 2.00 5.87 3.33
C PHE A 96 3.31 6.60 3.69
N VAL A 97 3.77 7.51 2.85
CA VAL A 97 5.00 8.29 3.08
C VAL A 97 4.86 9.15 4.33
N LEU A 98 3.73 9.86 4.47
CA LEU A 98 3.49 10.71 5.63
C LEU A 98 3.52 9.92 6.96
N LEU A 99 2.87 8.76 7.00
CA LEU A 99 2.85 7.91 8.19
C LEU A 99 4.24 7.35 8.51
N HIS A 100 5.02 6.95 7.49
CA HIS A 100 6.39 6.48 7.70
C HIS A 100 7.28 7.59 8.25
N VAL A 101 7.21 8.79 7.67
CA VAL A 101 7.93 9.96 8.19
C VAL A 101 7.52 10.22 9.64
N LEU A 102 6.21 10.18 9.94
CA LEU A 102 5.72 10.41 11.29
C LEU A 102 6.21 9.34 12.28
N ILE A 103 6.16 8.06 11.93
CA ILE A 103 6.63 6.96 12.76
C ILE A 103 8.13 7.12 13.05
N TYR A 104 8.92 7.39 12.03
CA TYR A 104 10.36 7.58 12.20
C TYR A 104 10.67 8.83 13.05
N VAL A 105 9.98 9.94 12.80
CA VAL A 105 10.18 11.19 13.56
C VAL A 105 9.77 11.06 15.02
N LEU A 106 8.82 10.19 15.35
CA LEU A 106 8.36 9.94 16.73
C LEU A 106 9.15 8.84 17.46
N SER A 107 9.95 8.05 16.75
CA SER A 107 10.73 6.97 17.36
C SER A 107 11.90 7.52 18.17
N ALA A 108 11.88 7.30 19.49
CA ALA A 108 12.92 7.77 20.42
C ALA A 108 14.30 7.14 20.11
N ASP A 109 14.32 5.85 19.81
CA ASP A 109 15.55 5.12 19.48
C ASP A 109 16.19 5.65 18.20
N TRP A 110 15.35 6.02 17.26
CA TRP A 110 15.79 6.58 16.00
C TRP A 110 16.35 8.00 16.18
N PHE A 111 15.72 8.83 17.03
CA PHE A 111 16.26 10.14 17.39
C PHE A 111 17.62 10.05 18.07
N GLY A 112 17.81 9.07 18.95
CA GLY A 112 19.07 8.85 19.63
C GLY A 112 20.24 8.64 18.67
N SER A 113 20.01 7.89 17.59
CA SER A 113 21.03 7.63 16.56
C SER A 113 21.45 8.86 15.74
N PHE A 114 20.64 9.94 15.77
CA PHE A 114 20.94 11.23 15.10
C PHE A 114 21.24 12.37 16.08
N GLY A 115 21.72 12.04 17.28
CA GLY A 115 22.02 13.04 18.30
C GLY A 115 20.81 13.87 18.75
N GLY A 116 19.61 13.33 18.63
CA GLY A 116 18.35 13.98 18.99
C GLY A 116 17.86 15.06 18.02
N SER A 117 18.52 15.26 16.87
CA SER A 117 18.13 16.28 15.89
C SER A 117 17.04 15.79 14.94
N ARG A 118 15.84 16.35 15.08
CA ARG A 118 14.71 16.05 14.18
C ARG A 118 14.98 16.45 12.73
N ALA A 119 15.69 17.56 12.53
CA ALA A 119 16.06 18.04 11.19
C ALA A 119 17.02 17.08 10.48
N THR A 120 18.01 16.55 11.19
CA THR A 120 18.94 15.53 10.67
C THR A 120 18.19 14.23 10.38
N ALA A 121 17.30 13.83 11.28
CA ALA A 121 16.46 12.66 11.09
C ALA A 121 15.64 12.74 9.80
N LEU A 122 14.96 13.86 9.54
CA LEU A 122 14.18 14.06 8.32
C LEU A 122 15.04 14.04 7.05
N LYS A 123 16.25 14.62 7.08
CA LYS A 123 17.18 14.59 5.93
C LYS A 123 17.62 13.17 5.56
N VAL A 124 17.69 12.26 6.51
CA VAL A 124 18.05 10.86 6.27
C VAL A 124 16.85 10.01 5.90
N VAL A 125 15.67 10.29 6.47
CA VAL A 125 14.44 9.53 6.19
C VAL A 125 14.00 9.67 4.74
N ALA A 126 14.02 10.86 4.19
CA ALA A 126 13.55 11.09 2.83
C ALA A 126 14.32 10.26 1.78
N PRO A 127 15.67 10.21 1.79
CA PRO A 127 16.41 9.31 0.91
C PRO A 127 16.19 7.83 1.20
N THR A 128 16.02 7.44 2.48
CA THR A 128 15.80 6.05 2.87
C THR A 128 14.42 5.57 2.38
N LEU A 129 13.38 6.37 2.51
CA LEU A 129 12.06 6.08 1.97
C LEU A 129 12.09 5.97 0.45
N ALA A 130 12.82 6.83 -0.24
CA ALA A 130 12.98 6.78 -1.69
C ALA A 130 13.76 5.53 -2.17
N ARG A 131 14.69 5.04 -1.36
CA ARG A 131 15.49 3.83 -1.66
C ARG A 131 14.77 2.54 -1.26
N SER A 132 13.87 2.58 -0.28
CA SER A 132 13.13 1.41 0.21
C SER A 132 12.02 0.94 -0.74
N ALA A 133 12.05 1.40 -1.98
CA ALA A 133 10.97 1.20 -2.94
C ALA A 133 10.75 -0.25 -3.37
N VAL A 134 11.64 -1.21 -3.06
CA VAL A 134 11.48 -2.59 -3.51
C VAL A 134 12.00 -3.58 -2.47
N PHE A 135 11.11 -4.32 -1.82
CA PHE A 135 11.33 -5.58 -1.07
C PHE A 135 12.55 -5.73 -0.14
N GLU A 136 13.37 -4.71 0.05
CA GLU A 136 14.59 -4.83 0.85
C GLU A 136 14.35 -4.66 2.36
N ASN A 137 13.18 -4.15 2.76
CA ASN A 137 12.82 -4.00 4.16
C ASN A 137 11.30 -4.14 4.41
N LEU A 138 10.89 -4.19 5.67
CA LEU A 138 9.48 -4.34 6.06
C LEU A 138 8.56 -3.24 5.52
N SER A 139 9.08 -2.05 5.22
CA SER A 139 8.32 -0.97 4.58
C SER A 139 7.82 -1.37 3.20
N GLY A 140 8.61 -2.12 2.43
CA GLY A 140 8.22 -2.65 1.12
C GLY A 140 6.99 -3.56 1.22
N VAL A 141 6.93 -4.45 2.21
CA VAL A 141 5.76 -5.33 2.44
C VAL A 141 4.50 -4.51 2.65
N TYR A 142 4.55 -3.48 3.47
CA TYR A 142 3.39 -2.65 3.77
C TYR A 142 2.95 -1.83 2.56
N LEU A 143 3.89 -1.32 1.78
CA LEU A 143 3.58 -0.62 0.53
C LEU A 143 2.87 -1.56 -0.46
N TYR A 144 3.39 -2.76 -0.68
CA TYR A 144 2.75 -3.73 -1.57
C TYR A 144 1.39 -4.17 -1.05
N ALA A 145 1.26 -4.42 0.25
CA ALA A 145 -0.04 -4.77 0.83
C ALA A 145 -1.08 -3.67 0.61
N THR A 146 -0.69 -2.40 0.77
CA THR A 146 -1.60 -1.25 0.54
C THR A 146 -1.98 -1.09 -0.94
N LEU A 147 -1.04 -1.29 -1.86
CA LEU A 147 -1.32 -1.23 -3.30
C LEU A 147 -2.19 -2.41 -3.76
N VAL A 148 -1.88 -3.63 -3.32
CA VAL A 148 -2.67 -4.82 -3.67
C VAL A 148 -4.09 -4.73 -3.13
N SER A 149 -4.31 -4.09 -1.99
CA SER A 149 -5.65 -3.85 -1.44
C SER A 149 -6.54 -2.94 -2.30
N ALA A 150 -5.98 -2.20 -3.26
CA ALA A 150 -6.74 -1.43 -4.23
C ALA A 150 -7.44 -2.31 -5.29
N LEU A 151 -6.94 -3.52 -5.55
CA LEU A 151 -7.49 -4.41 -6.59
C LEU A 151 -8.99 -4.71 -6.43
N PRO A 152 -9.51 -5.04 -5.25
CA PRO A 152 -10.96 -5.25 -5.07
C PRO A 152 -11.78 -4.01 -5.38
N LEU A 153 -11.27 -2.82 -5.04
CA LEU A 153 -11.93 -1.55 -5.33
C LEU A 153 -12.01 -1.29 -6.83
N TYR A 154 -10.90 -1.48 -7.53
CA TYR A 154 -10.85 -1.32 -8.99
C TYR A 154 -11.76 -2.34 -9.69
N ALA A 155 -11.74 -3.59 -9.26
CA ALA A 155 -12.63 -4.62 -9.80
C ALA A 155 -14.11 -4.26 -9.59
N ALA A 156 -14.48 -3.77 -8.41
CA ALA A 156 -15.83 -3.32 -8.11
C ALA A 156 -16.26 -2.13 -8.98
N LEU A 157 -15.35 -1.17 -9.19
CA LEU A 157 -15.58 -0.01 -10.05
C LEU A 157 -15.78 -0.41 -11.51
N PHE A 158 -14.95 -1.29 -12.05
CA PHE A 158 -15.10 -1.77 -13.43
C PHE A 158 -16.41 -2.54 -13.63
N VAL A 159 -16.89 -3.27 -12.62
CA VAL A 159 -18.22 -3.90 -12.67
C VAL A 159 -19.33 -2.85 -12.70
N ARG A 160 -19.22 -1.76 -11.94
CA ARG A 160 -20.25 -0.72 -11.83
C ARG A 160 -20.27 0.25 -13.01
N SER A 161 -19.12 0.55 -13.59
CA SER A 161 -18.94 1.62 -14.59
C SER A 161 -19.63 1.37 -15.93
N GLY A 162 -20.10 0.15 -16.20
CA GLY A 162 -20.63 -0.20 -17.49
C GLY A 162 -19.60 -0.36 -18.63
N TRP A 163 -18.33 -0.12 -18.36
CA TRP A 163 -17.22 -0.31 -19.29
C TRP A 163 -17.20 -1.73 -19.88
N ILE A 164 -17.56 -2.70 -19.04
CA ILE A 164 -17.75 -4.08 -19.47
C ILE A 164 -19.22 -4.20 -19.87
N GLY A 165 -19.49 -4.23 -21.19
CA GLY A 165 -20.82 -4.19 -21.75
C GLY A 165 -21.81 -5.17 -21.08
N GLY A 166 -23.06 -4.74 -20.95
CA GLY A 166 -24.12 -5.49 -20.27
C GLY A 166 -24.49 -6.85 -20.88
N SER A 167 -24.01 -7.14 -22.09
CA SER A 167 -24.20 -8.43 -22.79
C SER A 167 -23.28 -9.56 -22.28
N VAL A 168 -22.29 -9.24 -21.45
CA VAL A 168 -21.36 -10.25 -20.91
C VAL A 168 -21.97 -10.94 -19.69
N ALA A 169 -22.05 -12.28 -19.71
CA ALA A 169 -22.58 -13.08 -18.59
C ALA A 169 -21.88 -12.74 -17.27
N GLY A 170 -22.61 -12.78 -16.16
CA GLY A 170 -22.17 -12.27 -14.86
C GLY A 170 -20.83 -12.82 -14.34
N SER A 171 -20.51 -14.09 -14.61
CA SER A 171 -19.23 -14.69 -14.26
C SER A 171 -18.06 -14.12 -15.09
N ARG A 172 -18.25 -14.01 -16.41
CA ARG A 172 -17.25 -13.42 -17.32
C ARG A 172 -17.04 -11.94 -17.01
N ARG A 173 -18.10 -11.21 -16.66
CA ARG A 173 -18.00 -9.79 -16.28
C ARG A 173 -17.09 -9.60 -15.07
N ARG A 174 -17.19 -10.44 -14.05
CA ARG A 174 -16.33 -10.38 -12.88
C ARG A 174 -14.86 -10.69 -13.21
N VAL A 175 -14.63 -11.70 -14.05
CA VAL A 175 -13.28 -12.06 -14.50
C VAL A 175 -12.65 -10.91 -15.31
N LEU A 176 -13.39 -10.32 -16.24
CA LEU A 176 -12.89 -9.17 -17.01
C LEU A 176 -12.62 -7.97 -16.11
N ALA A 177 -13.48 -7.67 -15.13
CA ALA A 177 -13.24 -6.61 -14.17
C ALA A 177 -11.96 -6.83 -13.37
N LEU A 178 -11.68 -8.07 -12.96
CA LEU A 178 -10.43 -8.41 -12.29
C LEU A 178 -9.22 -8.24 -13.21
N VAL A 179 -9.32 -8.67 -14.47
CA VAL A 179 -8.25 -8.49 -15.47
C VAL A 179 -7.95 -7.00 -15.70
N PHE A 180 -8.98 -6.16 -15.84
CA PHE A 180 -8.78 -4.71 -15.98
C PHE A 180 -8.19 -4.10 -14.71
N ALA A 181 -8.61 -4.52 -13.53
CA ALA A 181 -8.04 -4.07 -12.26
C ALA A 181 -6.55 -4.44 -12.14
N LEU A 182 -6.19 -5.67 -12.50
CA LEU A 182 -4.79 -6.13 -12.54
C LEU A 182 -3.96 -5.37 -13.58
N ALA A 183 -4.51 -5.13 -14.78
CA ALA A 183 -3.84 -4.34 -15.80
C ALA A 183 -3.58 -2.90 -15.33
N TRP A 184 -4.56 -2.27 -14.71
CA TRP A 184 -4.41 -0.92 -14.14
C TRP A 184 -3.40 -0.90 -13.01
N PHE A 185 -3.43 -1.88 -12.13
CA PHE A 185 -2.44 -2.01 -11.06
C PHE A 185 -1.02 -2.18 -11.62
N ALA A 186 -0.83 -3.05 -12.62
CA ALA A 186 0.47 -3.25 -13.27
C ALA A 186 0.96 -1.96 -13.94
N LEU A 187 0.09 -1.24 -14.63
CA LEU A 187 0.41 0.06 -15.23
C LEU A 187 0.83 1.07 -14.17
N SER A 188 0.08 1.17 -13.08
CA SER A 188 0.40 2.06 -11.96
C SER A 188 1.74 1.72 -11.33
N ALA A 189 2.03 0.43 -11.12
CA ALA A 189 3.30 -0.04 -10.58
C ALA A 189 4.48 0.29 -11.51
N LEU A 190 4.30 0.13 -12.83
CA LEU A 190 5.31 0.51 -13.84
C LEU A 190 5.59 2.01 -13.84
N VAL A 191 4.53 2.84 -13.78
CA VAL A 191 4.68 4.30 -13.72
C VAL A 191 5.42 4.73 -12.45
N LEU A 192 5.06 4.16 -11.30
CA LEU A 192 5.73 4.45 -10.03
C LEU A 192 7.20 4.02 -10.02
N SER A 193 7.49 2.83 -10.57
CA SER A 193 8.86 2.34 -10.71
C SER A 193 9.69 3.25 -11.63
N GLY A 194 9.11 3.68 -12.74
CA GLY A 194 9.74 4.64 -13.67
C GLY A 194 10.03 5.99 -13.01
N LEU A 195 9.08 6.51 -12.24
CA LEU A 195 9.28 7.75 -11.48
C LEU A 195 10.38 7.58 -10.41
N GLY A 196 10.42 6.45 -9.71
CA GLY A 196 11.48 6.14 -8.75
C GLY A 196 12.88 6.14 -9.40
N VAL A 197 13.01 5.51 -10.57
CA VAL A 197 14.27 5.52 -11.33
C VAL A 197 14.62 6.93 -11.81
N ALA A 198 13.66 7.71 -12.27
CA ALA A 198 13.91 9.08 -12.71
C ALA A 198 14.40 9.97 -11.56
N VAL A 199 13.75 9.88 -10.39
CA VAL A 199 14.14 10.62 -9.18
C VAL A 199 15.55 10.21 -8.72
N SER A 200 15.87 8.92 -8.73
CA SER A 200 17.21 8.44 -8.30
C SER A 200 18.31 8.95 -9.23
N ARG A 201 18.05 9.07 -10.54
CA ARG A 201 19.01 9.64 -11.49
C ARG A 201 19.24 11.14 -11.27
N LEU A 202 18.19 11.90 -10.96
CA LEU A 202 18.30 13.33 -10.67
C LEU A 202 19.04 13.63 -9.36
N GLN A 203 19.06 12.69 -8.43
CA GLN A 203 19.78 12.83 -7.15
C GLN A 203 21.25 12.38 -7.23
N GLY A 204 21.63 11.68 -8.28
CA GLY A 204 23.00 11.19 -8.52
C GLY A 204 23.85 12.10 -9.40
N THR A 205 23.27 13.20 -9.88
CA THR A 205 23.96 14.31 -10.57
C THR A 205 24.13 15.50 -9.65
#